data_f8917f8cdde7923bbb47a6748e62b0db
#
_entry.id   f8917f8cdde7923bbb47a6748e62b0db
#
_cell.length_a   1.000
_cell.length_b   1.000
_cell.length_c   1.000
_cell.angle_alpha   90.00
_cell.angle_beta   90.00
_cell.angle_gamma   90.00
#
_symmetry.space_group_name_H-M   'P 1'
#
loop_
_entity.id
_entity.type
_entity.pdbx_description
1 polymer ?
#
loop_
_entity_poly.entity_id
_entity_poly.type
_entity_poly.pdbx_seq_one_letter_code
_entity_poly.pdbx_strand_id
1 'polypeptide(L)'
;MRAFPVRLPSGQRYWTVLDDDLRVVAVADGFLRYQRFGRDGAESTTKAYAHAIALFLRWCAQTSRSWQAGVEQFASFMTWLAHAGPAAAGADAVRAGSGVLLAGPGVAPARSASRINGVLTAVRGMVVHAVATGEGPAGLVPLLYEVADDRDLPEQARGEDGRMAWRMRARHRLREPETAVDRASDDEIVALLGACRSARDRLIVLLMARAGLRRGEVCGLRRSDVHLLVDSRRLGCEVARAHLHVVRREDNPNGAWAKSRRQRVVPLDFLTVQAFDAYEFERMRVPQARSSDFALVNLFRGEVGAAMRPDAIGELLAAASGRAGLGTPVSPHQLRHACGSNAADAGAGIDVIADLLGHAAVTSSQVYVHPGSSRLRAAVDAVPSPREREGGSR
;
A
#
# COMPACT_ATOMS: atom_id res chain seq x y z
N MET A 1 -0.23 -19.45 18.38
CA MET A 1 -0.41 -19.21 16.91
C MET A 1 0.40 -18.00 16.48
N ARG A 2 1.35 -18.13 15.51
CA ARG A 2 2.21 -17.05 15.02
C ARG A 2 2.50 -17.15 13.53
N ALA A 3 2.62 -15.99 12.84
CA ALA A 3 3.08 -15.93 11.46
C ALA A 3 4.58 -16.20 11.39
N PHE A 4 5.02 -16.98 10.40
CA PHE A 4 6.39 -17.41 10.26
C PHE A 4 6.86 -17.35 8.79
N PRO A 5 8.05 -16.77 8.49
CA PRO A 5 8.57 -16.72 7.13
C PRO A 5 9.15 -18.07 6.71
N VAL A 6 8.87 -18.48 5.49
CA VAL A 6 9.39 -19.71 4.88
C VAL A 6 10.17 -19.36 3.63
N ARG A 7 11.32 -19.97 3.45
CA ARG A 7 12.11 -19.92 2.21
C ARG A 7 12.16 -21.30 1.59
N LEU A 8 11.74 -21.39 0.34
CA LEU A 8 11.81 -22.63 -0.43
C LEU A 8 13.22 -22.86 -0.99
N PRO A 9 13.57 -24.09 -1.38
CA PRO A 9 14.85 -24.39 -2.04
C PRO A 9 15.07 -23.57 -3.32
N SER A 10 13.99 -23.19 -4.01
CA SER A 10 14.01 -22.28 -5.18
C SER A 10 14.42 -20.84 -4.85
N GLY A 11 14.62 -20.51 -3.56
CA GLY A 11 14.88 -19.14 -3.09
C GLY A 11 13.62 -18.30 -2.87
N GLN A 12 12.48 -18.71 -3.38
CA GLN A 12 11.22 -18.02 -3.20
C GLN A 12 10.78 -18.02 -1.73
N ARG A 13 10.10 -16.94 -1.32
CA ARG A 13 9.64 -16.76 0.05
C ARG A 13 8.12 -16.61 0.10
N TYR A 14 7.55 -17.14 1.18
CA TYR A 14 6.16 -16.91 1.57
C TYR A 14 6.05 -16.93 3.10
N TRP A 15 4.89 -16.66 3.65
CA TRP A 15 4.61 -16.71 5.08
C TRP A 15 3.57 -17.77 5.36
N THR A 16 3.75 -18.50 6.47
CA THR A 16 2.81 -19.50 6.98
C THR A 16 2.39 -19.16 8.40
N VAL A 17 1.55 -19.99 9.00
CA VAL A 17 1.14 -19.89 10.40
C VAL A 17 1.58 -21.16 11.14
N LEU A 18 2.26 -20.98 12.26
CA LEU A 18 2.61 -22.04 13.19
C LEU A 18 1.70 -21.99 14.42
N ASP A 19 1.36 -23.16 14.93
CA ASP A 19 0.72 -23.31 16.24
C ASP A 19 1.73 -23.13 17.39
N ASP A 20 1.27 -23.37 18.62
CA ASP A 20 2.10 -23.18 19.82
C ASP A 20 3.14 -24.29 19.99
N ASP A 21 2.92 -25.45 19.33
CA ASP A 21 3.88 -26.59 19.23
C ASP A 21 4.85 -26.43 18.04
N LEU A 22 4.86 -25.27 17.37
CA LEU A 22 5.67 -24.98 16.17
C LEU A 22 5.31 -25.84 14.94
N ARG A 23 4.13 -26.45 14.92
CA ARG A 23 3.64 -27.19 13.76
C ARG A 23 2.95 -26.26 12.78
N VAL A 24 3.05 -26.55 11.50
CA VAL A 24 2.38 -25.79 10.45
C VAL A 24 0.87 -26.04 10.52
N VAL A 25 0.07 -24.97 10.56
CA VAL A 25 -1.39 -25.05 10.48
C VAL A 25 -1.82 -25.25 9.03
N ALA A 26 -2.21 -26.48 8.67
CA ALA A 26 -2.41 -26.91 7.27
C ALA A 26 -3.38 -26.02 6.49
N VAL A 27 -4.57 -25.71 7.03
CA VAL A 27 -5.58 -24.87 6.37
C VAL A 27 -5.05 -23.46 6.05
N ALA A 28 -4.21 -22.90 6.92
CA ALA A 28 -3.59 -21.59 6.71
C ALA A 28 -2.48 -21.68 5.66
N ASP A 29 -1.63 -22.69 5.75
CA ASP A 29 -0.50 -22.91 4.83
C ASP A 29 -0.97 -23.16 3.40
N GLY A 30 -1.98 -24.02 3.20
CA GLY A 30 -2.58 -24.28 1.90
C GLY A 30 -3.05 -23.01 1.21
N PHE A 31 -3.80 -22.18 1.93
CA PHE A 31 -4.26 -20.88 1.40
C PHE A 31 -3.10 -19.92 1.10
N LEU A 32 -2.11 -19.79 2.01
CA LEU A 32 -1.01 -18.84 1.84
C LEU A 32 -0.09 -19.25 0.68
N ARG A 33 0.14 -20.57 0.48
CA ARG A 33 0.82 -21.10 -0.70
C ARG A 33 0.04 -20.83 -1.97
N TYR A 34 -1.27 -21.06 -1.97
CA TYR A 34 -2.14 -20.74 -3.10
C TYR A 34 -2.06 -19.24 -3.45
N GLN A 35 -2.13 -18.34 -2.44
CA GLN A 35 -1.97 -16.91 -2.67
C GLN A 35 -0.62 -16.55 -3.26
N ARG A 36 0.47 -17.20 -2.82
CA ARG A 36 1.82 -16.91 -3.31
C ARG A 36 2.10 -17.48 -4.69
N PHE A 37 1.81 -18.76 -4.88
CA PHE A 37 2.23 -19.51 -6.05
C PHE A 37 1.10 -19.79 -7.04
N GLY A 38 -0.13 -19.97 -6.58
CA GLY A 38 -1.28 -20.21 -7.43
C GLY A 38 -1.86 -18.93 -8.03
N ARG A 39 -1.75 -17.80 -7.31
CA ARG A 39 -2.25 -16.48 -7.76
C ARG A 39 -1.14 -15.47 -8.05
N ASP A 40 0.10 -15.90 -8.02
CA ASP A 40 1.27 -15.04 -8.20
C ASP A 40 1.22 -13.78 -7.29
N GLY A 41 0.78 -14.00 -6.04
CA GLY A 41 0.69 -12.93 -5.04
C GLY A 41 2.06 -12.54 -4.48
N ALA A 42 2.18 -11.33 -3.97
CA ALA A 42 3.40 -10.84 -3.36
C ALA A 42 3.72 -11.54 -2.03
N GLU A 43 5.01 -11.68 -1.70
CA GLU A 43 5.43 -12.14 -0.37
C GLU A 43 4.81 -11.30 0.76
N SER A 44 4.78 -9.97 0.58
CA SER A 44 4.19 -9.05 1.55
C SER A 44 2.69 -9.28 1.77
N THR A 45 1.96 -9.76 0.76
CA THR A 45 0.56 -10.15 0.89
C THR A 45 0.43 -11.38 1.78
N THR A 46 1.26 -12.40 1.55
CA THR A 46 1.26 -13.60 2.40
C THR A 46 1.68 -13.27 3.84
N LYS A 47 2.62 -12.33 4.03
CA LYS A 47 2.98 -11.80 5.35
C LYS A 47 1.78 -11.20 6.07
N ALA A 48 1.10 -10.26 5.41
CA ALA A 48 -0.07 -9.58 5.99
C ALA A 48 -1.20 -10.57 6.31
N TYR A 49 -1.45 -11.51 5.40
CA TYR A 49 -2.48 -12.54 5.57
C TYR A 49 -2.12 -13.55 6.65
N ALA A 50 -0.87 -14.01 6.74
CA ALA A 50 -0.41 -14.91 7.81
C ALA A 50 -0.62 -14.28 9.20
N HIS A 51 -0.28 -13.00 9.38
CA HIS A 51 -0.54 -12.30 10.64
C HIS A 51 -2.03 -12.18 10.94
N ALA A 52 -2.85 -11.90 9.94
CA ALA A 52 -4.30 -11.78 10.09
C ALA A 52 -4.95 -13.13 10.46
N ILE A 53 -4.57 -14.20 9.76
CA ILE A 53 -5.06 -15.55 10.03
C ILE A 53 -4.59 -16.04 11.40
N ALA A 54 -3.34 -15.75 11.78
CA ALA A 54 -2.83 -16.08 13.11
C ALA A 54 -3.62 -15.41 14.23
N LEU A 55 -4.12 -14.17 14.03
CA LEU A 55 -5.02 -13.52 14.98
C LEU A 55 -6.36 -14.27 15.12
N PHE A 56 -6.97 -14.67 14.02
CA PHE A 56 -8.21 -15.44 14.03
C PHE A 56 -8.05 -16.80 14.71
N LEU A 57 -7.04 -17.55 14.33
CA LEU A 57 -6.78 -18.87 14.89
C LEU A 57 -6.41 -18.80 16.38
N ARG A 58 -5.73 -17.73 16.80
CA ARG A 58 -5.46 -17.47 18.24
C ARG A 58 -6.74 -17.21 19.01
N TRP A 59 -7.64 -16.37 18.46
CA TRP A 59 -8.94 -16.13 19.07
C TRP A 59 -9.76 -17.41 19.17
N CYS A 60 -9.77 -18.25 18.14
CA CYS A 60 -10.42 -19.57 18.16
C CYS A 60 -9.83 -20.43 19.30
N ALA A 61 -8.51 -20.53 19.42
CA ALA A 61 -7.84 -21.29 20.48
C ALA A 61 -8.16 -20.74 21.87
N GLN A 62 -8.12 -19.42 22.07
CA GLN A 62 -8.44 -18.78 23.34
C GLN A 62 -9.90 -19.01 23.79
N THR A 63 -10.79 -19.23 22.84
CA THR A 63 -12.21 -19.45 23.09
C THR A 63 -12.63 -20.91 22.93
N SER A 64 -11.63 -21.82 22.88
CA SER A 64 -11.82 -23.30 22.75
C SER A 64 -12.72 -23.68 21.57
N ARG A 65 -12.55 -22.99 20.41
CA ARG A 65 -13.31 -23.24 19.18
C ARG A 65 -12.41 -23.78 18.09
N SER A 66 -12.95 -24.66 17.26
CA SER A 66 -12.37 -24.95 15.96
C SER A 66 -12.44 -23.70 15.07
N TRP A 67 -11.65 -23.63 14.00
CA TRP A 67 -11.75 -22.51 13.06
C TRP A 67 -13.10 -22.46 12.34
N GLN A 68 -13.76 -23.61 12.11
CA GLN A 68 -15.11 -23.68 11.53
C GLN A 68 -16.12 -23.02 12.48
N ALA A 69 -16.15 -23.42 13.74
CA ALA A 69 -17.00 -22.81 14.76
C ALA A 69 -16.68 -21.33 14.97
N GLY A 70 -15.42 -20.92 14.75
CA GLY A 70 -15.01 -19.53 14.74
C GLY A 70 -15.65 -18.72 13.61
N VAL A 71 -15.85 -19.34 12.42
CA VAL A 71 -16.56 -18.70 11.32
C VAL A 71 -18.05 -18.51 11.62
N GLU A 72 -18.70 -19.44 12.28
CA GLU A 72 -20.09 -19.30 12.75
C GLU A 72 -20.26 -18.10 13.71
N GLN A 73 -19.22 -17.77 14.43
CA GLN A 73 -19.13 -16.66 15.41
C GLN A 73 -18.37 -15.44 14.87
N PHE A 74 -18.36 -15.20 13.55
CA PHE A 74 -17.49 -14.21 12.90
C PHE A 74 -17.77 -12.77 13.37
N ALA A 75 -19.02 -12.45 13.70
CA ALA A 75 -19.40 -11.17 14.33
C ALA A 75 -18.71 -10.96 15.70
N SER A 76 -18.65 -12.01 16.53
CA SER A 76 -17.98 -11.97 17.84
C SER A 76 -16.46 -11.79 17.66
N PHE A 77 -15.87 -12.43 16.65
CA PHE A 77 -14.47 -12.20 16.28
C PHE A 77 -14.21 -10.75 15.86
N MET A 78 -15.10 -10.17 15.05
CA MET A 78 -15.00 -8.76 14.63
C MET A 78 -15.05 -7.80 15.83
N THR A 79 -15.96 -8.05 16.79
CA THR A 79 -16.05 -7.29 18.04
C THR A 79 -14.77 -7.44 18.87
N TRP A 80 -14.26 -8.66 19.01
CA TRP A 80 -13.00 -8.91 19.70
C TRP A 80 -11.82 -8.16 19.04
N LEU A 81 -11.73 -8.17 17.68
CA LEU A 81 -10.72 -7.41 16.96
C LEU A 81 -10.78 -5.91 17.26
N ALA A 82 -11.99 -5.35 17.39
CA ALA A 82 -12.16 -3.93 17.66
C ALA A 82 -11.67 -3.53 19.06
N HIS A 83 -11.85 -4.41 20.06
CA HIS A 83 -11.68 -4.02 21.47
C HIS A 83 -10.54 -4.75 22.19
N ALA A 84 -10.04 -5.88 21.69
CA ALA A 84 -8.90 -6.56 22.30
C ALA A 84 -7.59 -5.82 22.03
N GLY A 85 -6.99 -5.27 23.08
CA GLY A 85 -5.67 -4.61 23.01
C GLY A 85 -4.52 -5.59 22.75
N PRO A 86 -3.28 -5.10 22.51
CA PRO A 86 -2.09 -5.93 22.26
C PRO A 86 -1.81 -6.96 23.38
N ALA A 87 -2.09 -6.61 24.62
CA ALA A 87 -1.91 -7.50 25.80
C ALA A 87 -2.86 -8.71 25.79
N ALA A 88 -4.08 -8.56 25.26
CA ALA A 88 -5.04 -9.67 25.09
C ALA A 88 -4.62 -10.65 23.99
N ALA A 89 -3.62 -10.32 23.20
CA ALA A 89 -3.06 -11.15 22.15
C ALA A 89 -1.85 -12.00 22.63
N GLY A 90 -1.38 -11.83 23.88
CA GLY A 90 -0.26 -12.55 24.48
C GLY A 90 -0.70 -13.77 25.32
N ALA A 91 0.22 -14.73 25.55
CA ALA A 91 -0.02 -15.94 26.32
C ALA A 91 -0.39 -15.70 27.80
N ASP A 92 -0.11 -14.50 28.32
CA ASP A 92 -0.37 -14.17 29.73
C ASP A 92 -1.85 -13.86 30.04
N ALA A 93 -2.68 -13.57 29.03
CA ALA A 93 -4.12 -13.37 29.19
C ALA A 93 -4.88 -14.66 29.56
N VAL A 94 -4.28 -15.83 29.35
CA VAL A 94 -4.87 -17.14 29.64
C VAL A 94 -4.81 -17.48 31.14
N ARG A 95 -3.93 -16.84 31.92
CA ARG A 95 -3.77 -17.11 33.36
C ARG A 95 -4.71 -16.36 34.27
N ALA A 96 -5.33 -15.30 33.81
CA ALA A 96 -6.40 -14.62 34.53
C ALA A 96 -7.76 -15.21 34.13
N GLY A 97 -8.23 -16.23 34.79
CA GLY A 97 -9.47 -17.00 34.55
C GLY A 97 -10.76 -16.15 34.50
N SER A 98 -10.82 -15.21 33.59
CA SER A 98 -11.95 -14.33 33.35
C SER A 98 -12.08 -14.01 31.89
N GLY A 99 -13.32 -14.06 31.41
CA GLY A 99 -13.68 -13.72 30.04
C GLY A 99 -13.03 -12.40 29.59
N VAL A 100 -12.80 -12.27 28.30
CA VAL A 100 -12.29 -11.05 27.68
C VAL A 100 -13.16 -9.90 28.15
N LEU A 101 -12.62 -9.02 29.00
CA LEU A 101 -13.27 -7.76 29.34
C LEU A 101 -13.30 -6.92 28.06
N LEU A 102 -14.45 -6.93 27.40
CA LEU A 102 -14.71 -5.98 26.32
C LEU A 102 -14.76 -4.60 26.96
N ALA A 103 -13.99 -3.68 26.44
CA ALA A 103 -14.07 -2.29 26.83
C ALA A 103 -15.51 -1.81 26.69
N GLY A 104 -16.02 -1.11 27.70
CA GLY A 104 -17.41 -0.63 27.73
C GLY A 104 -17.70 0.42 26.65
N PRO A 105 -18.99 0.82 26.48
CA PRO A 105 -19.38 1.85 25.54
C PRO A 105 -18.57 3.14 25.77
N GLY A 106 -18.00 3.70 24.68
CA GLY A 106 -17.19 4.93 24.73
C GLY A 106 -15.68 4.73 24.72
N VAL A 107 -15.17 3.50 24.80
CA VAL A 107 -13.74 3.24 24.61
C VAL A 107 -13.43 3.16 23.12
N ALA A 108 -12.43 3.93 22.66
CA ALA A 108 -11.97 3.92 21.27
C ALA A 108 -11.51 2.52 20.86
N PRO A 109 -11.83 2.07 19.64
CA PRO A 109 -11.37 0.78 19.15
C PRO A 109 -9.85 0.69 19.14
N ALA A 110 -9.30 -0.45 19.57
CA ALA A 110 -7.87 -0.72 19.55
C ALA A 110 -7.28 -0.84 18.12
N ARG A 111 -8.13 -1.02 17.11
CA ARG A 111 -7.75 -1.13 15.71
C ARG A 111 -8.70 -0.33 14.82
N SER A 112 -8.16 0.29 13.75
CA SER A 112 -8.98 1.01 12.77
C SER A 112 -9.89 0.07 11.98
N ALA A 113 -11.01 0.60 11.45
CA ALA A 113 -11.94 -0.12 10.61
C ALA A 113 -11.23 -0.78 9.39
N SER A 114 -10.31 -0.07 8.76
CA SER A 114 -9.52 -0.59 7.62
C SER A 114 -8.67 -1.80 8.04
N ARG A 115 -8.01 -1.75 9.20
CA ARG A 115 -7.23 -2.87 9.73
C ARG A 115 -8.11 -4.08 10.02
N ILE A 116 -9.28 -3.87 10.62
CA ILE A 116 -10.26 -4.95 10.90
C ILE A 116 -10.73 -5.56 9.59
N ASN A 117 -11.15 -4.75 8.62
CA ASN A 117 -11.58 -5.21 7.30
C ASN A 117 -10.49 -6.02 6.57
N GLY A 118 -9.23 -5.61 6.70
CA GLY A 118 -8.09 -6.34 6.16
C GLY A 118 -7.92 -7.73 6.78
N VAL A 119 -8.09 -7.85 8.11
CA VAL A 119 -8.05 -9.15 8.81
C VAL A 119 -9.21 -10.04 8.35
N LEU A 120 -10.44 -9.50 8.33
CA LEU A 120 -11.62 -10.24 7.89
C LEU A 120 -11.49 -10.72 6.44
N THR A 121 -10.86 -9.93 5.57
CA THR A 121 -10.60 -10.31 4.17
C THR A 121 -9.66 -11.50 4.07
N ALA A 122 -8.57 -11.51 4.84
CA ALA A 122 -7.64 -12.63 4.85
C ALA A 122 -8.29 -13.93 5.35
N VAL A 123 -9.08 -13.85 6.43
CA VAL A 123 -9.79 -15.01 6.99
C VAL A 123 -10.85 -15.53 6.02
N ARG A 124 -11.66 -14.65 5.42
CA ARG A 124 -12.60 -15.06 4.37
C ARG A 124 -11.93 -15.78 3.22
N GLY A 125 -10.78 -15.26 2.76
CA GLY A 125 -10.01 -15.91 1.70
C GLY A 125 -9.54 -17.30 2.08
N MET A 126 -9.08 -17.49 3.31
CA MET A 126 -8.69 -18.82 3.84
C MET A 126 -9.88 -19.78 3.88
N VAL A 127 -11.03 -19.34 4.40
CA VAL A 127 -12.24 -20.19 4.49
C VAL A 127 -12.75 -20.59 3.11
N VAL A 128 -12.83 -19.64 2.16
CA VAL A 128 -13.23 -19.94 0.78
C VAL A 128 -12.28 -20.95 0.14
N HIS A 129 -10.98 -20.80 0.36
CA HIS A 129 -9.99 -21.75 -0.14
C HIS A 129 -10.18 -23.14 0.50
N ALA A 130 -10.34 -23.22 1.82
CA ALA A 130 -10.56 -24.48 2.53
C ALA A 130 -11.82 -25.21 2.05
N VAL A 131 -12.90 -24.47 1.79
CA VAL A 131 -14.13 -25.06 1.21
C VAL A 131 -13.88 -25.54 -0.22
N ALA A 132 -13.18 -24.77 -1.04
CA ALA A 132 -12.86 -25.15 -2.43
C ALA A 132 -11.94 -26.36 -2.54
N THR A 133 -11.09 -26.61 -1.53
CA THR A 133 -10.17 -27.76 -1.45
C THR A 133 -10.77 -28.96 -0.68
N GLY A 134 -11.99 -28.83 -0.16
CA GLY A 134 -12.64 -29.91 0.61
C GLY A 134 -12.19 -30.01 2.08
N GLU A 135 -11.39 -29.07 2.56
CA GLU A 135 -10.94 -29.01 3.97
C GLU A 135 -12.00 -28.43 4.92
N GLY A 136 -13.04 -27.80 4.36
CA GLY A 136 -14.13 -27.20 5.13
C GLY A 136 -15.50 -27.43 4.50
N PRO A 137 -16.58 -27.41 5.32
CA PRO A 137 -17.96 -27.61 4.82
C PRO A 137 -18.43 -26.42 3.99
N ALA A 138 -19.14 -26.69 2.89
CA ALA A 138 -19.67 -25.67 1.97
C ALA A 138 -20.58 -24.64 2.66
N GLY A 139 -21.29 -25.04 3.73
CA GLY A 139 -22.16 -24.18 4.52
C GLY A 139 -21.48 -22.97 5.19
N LEU A 140 -20.15 -22.92 5.22
CA LEU A 140 -19.43 -21.77 5.77
C LEU A 140 -19.43 -20.54 4.86
N VAL A 141 -19.51 -20.71 3.54
CA VAL A 141 -19.46 -19.59 2.58
C VAL A 141 -20.66 -18.64 2.74
N PRO A 142 -21.91 -19.13 2.87
CA PRO A 142 -23.09 -18.27 3.12
C PRO A 142 -23.03 -17.48 4.43
N LEU A 143 -22.23 -17.90 5.41
CA LEU A 143 -22.03 -17.17 6.64
C LEU A 143 -21.14 -15.93 6.45
N LEU A 144 -20.28 -15.94 5.42
CA LEU A 144 -19.31 -14.89 5.13
C LEU A 144 -19.76 -13.91 4.06
N TYR A 145 -20.63 -14.36 3.16
CA TYR A 145 -21.10 -13.59 2.02
C TYR A 145 -22.63 -13.63 1.93
N GLU A 146 -23.18 -12.57 1.40
CA GLU A 146 -24.59 -12.45 1.07
C GLU A 146 -24.74 -11.93 -0.37
N VAL A 147 -25.87 -12.23 -0.98
CA VAL A 147 -26.21 -11.66 -2.27
C VAL A 147 -26.60 -10.20 -2.06
N ALA A 148 -25.93 -9.30 -2.74
CA ALA A 148 -26.23 -7.87 -2.72
C ALA A 148 -27.11 -7.49 -3.91
N ASP A 149 -28.09 -6.63 -3.66
CA ASP A 149 -28.94 -5.98 -4.64
C ASP A 149 -28.22 -4.79 -5.28
N ASP A 150 -28.58 -4.42 -6.52
CA ASP A 150 -28.07 -3.22 -7.20
C ASP A 150 -28.40 -1.90 -6.49
N ARG A 151 -29.39 -1.90 -5.59
CA ARG A 151 -29.75 -0.76 -4.75
C ARG A 151 -28.61 -0.30 -3.85
N ASP A 152 -27.69 -1.21 -3.52
CA ASP A 152 -26.48 -0.91 -2.71
C ASP A 152 -25.31 -0.38 -3.56
N LEU A 153 -25.47 -0.28 -4.89
CA LEU A 153 -24.45 0.26 -5.78
C LEU A 153 -24.67 1.76 -6.00
N PRO A 154 -23.60 2.55 -6.02
CA PRO A 154 -23.64 3.92 -6.56
C PRO A 154 -24.23 3.88 -7.99
N GLU A 155 -24.98 4.90 -8.35
CA GLU A 155 -25.68 4.98 -9.64
C GLU A 155 -24.73 4.78 -10.83
N GLN A 156 -23.50 5.26 -10.71
CA GLN A 156 -22.43 5.11 -11.71
C GLN A 156 -21.90 3.66 -11.88
N ALA A 157 -22.21 2.77 -10.93
CA ALA A 157 -21.79 1.38 -10.95
C ALA A 157 -22.95 0.41 -11.31
N ARG A 158 -24.16 0.96 -11.57
CA ARG A 158 -25.30 0.22 -12.10
C ARG A 158 -25.11 0.06 -13.60
N GLY A 159 -25.25 -1.16 -14.12
CA GLY A 159 -25.12 -1.41 -15.55
C GLY A 159 -26.15 -0.60 -16.36
N GLU A 160 -25.74 -0.03 -17.49
CA GLU A 160 -26.62 0.73 -18.40
C GLU A 160 -27.79 -0.11 -18.95
N ASP A 161 -27.68 -1.43 -18.91
CA ASP A 161 -28.65 -2.37 -19.49
C ASP A 161 -29.83 -2.73 -18.57
N GLY A 162 -29.94 -2.16 -17.37
CA GLY A 162 -31.01 -2.50 -16.41
C GLY A 162 -31.05 -3.98 -15.98
N ARG A 163 -30.02 -4.77 -16.32
CA ARG A 163 -29.90 -6.15 -15.87
C ARG A 163 -29.42 -6.17 -14.43
N MET A 164 -30.20 -6.78 -13.56
CA MET A 164 -29.83 -7.04 -12.16
C MET A 164 -28.51 -7.82 -12.12
N ALA A 165 -27.40 -7.15 -11.81
CA ALA A 165 -26.13 -7.80 -11.57
C ALA A 165 -26.08 -8.26 -10.11
N TRP A 166 -26.39 -9.51 -9.87
CA TRP A 166 -26.21 -10.14 -8.55
C TRP A 166 -24.72 -10.23 -8.24
N ARG A 167 -24.31 -9.67 -7.09
CA ARG A 167 -22.94 -9.79 -6.62
C ARG A 167 -22.90 -10.31 -5.19
N MET A 168 -21.83 -11.02 -4.87
CA MET A 168 -21.55 -11.43 -3.51
C MET A 168 -20.94 -10.29 -2.73
N ARG A 169 -21.58 -9.90 -1.63
CA ARG A 169 -21.09 -8.89 -0.67
C ARG A 169 -20.63 -9.56 0.62
N ALA A 170 -19.54 -9.08 1.19
CA ALA A 170 -19.09 -9.55 2.50
C ALA A 170 -20.06 -9.10 3.60
N ARG A 171 -20.62 -10.06 4.36
CA ARG A 171 -21.60 -9.78 5.43
C ARG A 171 -21.02 -8.98 6.59
N HIS A 172 -19.76 -9.22 6.92
CA HIS A 172 -19.07 -8.61 8.07
C HIS A 172 -18.03 -7.62 7.55
N ARG A 173 -18.39 -6.35 7.51
CA ARG A 173 -17.51 -5.25 7.10
C ARG A 173 -17.87 -3.99 7.90
N LEU A 174 -16.85 -3.34 8.44
CA LEU A 174 -17.00 -2.01 9.04
C LEU A 174 -16.99 -0.94 7.93
N ARG A 175 -17.86 0.06 8.08
CA ARG A 175 -17.75 1.27 7.25
C ARG A 175 -16.46 1.98 7.59
N GLU A 176 -15.66 2.28 6.58
CA GLU A 176 -14.48 3.12 6.72
C GLU A 176 -14.93 4.57 6.54
N PRO A 177 -14.55 5.48 7.44
CA PRO A 177 -14.86 6.89 7.21
C PRO A 177 -14.18 7.35 5.93
N GLU A 178 -14.87 8.15 5.13
CA GLU A 178 -14.26 8.87 4.02
C GLU A 178 -13.33 9.92 4.62
N THR A 179 -12.06 9.59 4.71
CA THR A 179 -11.02 10.53 5.10
C THR A 179 -10.47 11.21 3.87
N ALA A 180 -10.25 12.53 3.96
CA ALA A 180 -9.44 13.23 2.96
C ALA A 180 -8.10 12.50 2.78
N VAL A 181 -7.53 12.60 1.58
CA VAL A 181 -6.23 11.97 1.30
C VAL A 181 -5.22 12.47 2.32
N ASP A 182 -4.66 11.56 3.08
CA ASP A 182 -3.58 11.84 4.03
C ASP A 182 -2.29 12.12 3.22
N ARG A 183 -2.10 13.40 2.87
CA ARG A 183 -0.95 13.89 2.09
C ARG A 183 -0.07 14.79 2.95
N ALA A 184 1.23 14.74 2.70
CA ALA A 184 2.13 15.76 3.22
C ALA A 184 1.81 17.11 2.56
N SER A 185 1.73 18.17 3.36
CA SER A 185 1.60 19.54 2.86
C SER A 185 2.91 20.01 2.21
N ASP A 186 2.84 21.04 1.39
CA ASP A 186 4.05 21.63 0.79
C ASP A 186 5.00 22.19 1.87
N ASP A 187 4.46 22.77 2.94
CA ASP A 187 5.25 23.26 4.07
C ASP A 187 6.00 22.13 4.79
N GLU A 188 5.34 20.98 4.99
CA GLU A 188 5.98 19.78 5.57
C GLU A 188 7.08 19.23 4.64
N ILE A 189 6.86 19.24 3.32
CA ILE A 189 7.87 18.81 2.34
C ILE A 189 9.07 19.75 2.37
N VAL A 190 8.86 21.06 2.40
CA VAL A 190 9.94 22.07 2.49
C VAL A 190 10.69 21.91 3.80
N ALA A 191 10.01 21.74 4.92
CA ALA A 191 10.62 21.50 6.23
C ALA A 191 11.47 20.22 6.24
N LEU A 192 10.97 19.13 5.64
CA LEU A 192 11.72 17.87 5.47
C LEU A 192 12.99 18.08 4.64
N LEU A 193 12.90 18.78 3.51
CA LEU A 193 14.05 19.07 2.64
C LEU A 193 15.12 19.89 3.38
N GLY A 194 14.70 20.87 4.19
CA GLY A 194 15.57 21.66 5.06
C GLY A 194 16.24 20.83 6.17
N ALA A 195 15.56 19.81 6.69
CA ALA A 195 16.03 18.93 7.74
C ALA A 195 16.88 17.74 7.24
N CYS A 196 16.97 17.51 5.92
CA CYS A 196 17.81 16.48 5.33
C CYS A 196 19.30 16.79 5.53
N ARG A 197 20.07 15.79 5.99
CA ARG A 197 21.49 15.92 6.29
C ARG A 197 22.40 15.58 5.11
N SER A 198 21.87 14.97 4.06
CA SER A 198 22.64 14.52 2.90
C SER A 198 21.90 14.82 1.60
N ALA A 199 22.64 14.90 0.50
CA ALA A 199 22.05 15.02 -0.84
C ALA A 199 21.21 13.78 -1.19
N ARG A 200 21.65 12.58 -0.76
CA ARG A 200 20.87 11.35 -0.90
C ARG A 200 19.48 11.48 -0.27
N ASP A 201 19.40 11.99 0.96
CA ASP A 201 18.14 12.08 1.70
C ASP A 201 17.19 13.07 1.04
N ARG A 202 17.71 14.21 0.53
CA ARG A 202 16.94 15.19 -0.26
C ARG A 202 16.40 14.58 -1.55
N LEU A 203 17.23 13.84 -2.27
CA LEU A 203 16.81 13.16 -3.49
C LEU A 203 15.68 12.16 -3.22
N ILE A 204 15.75 11.38 -2.13
CA ILE A 204 14.70 10.44 -1.75
C ILE A 204 13.36 11.15 -1.52
N VAL A 205 13.37 12.27 -0.78
CA VAL A 205 12.15 13.07 -0.55
C VAL A 205 11.56 13.56 -1.88
N LEU A 206 12.41 14.11 -2.78
CA LEU A 206 11.96 14.61 -4.09
C LEU A 206 11.44 13.49 -5.01
N LEU A 207 12.11 12.34 -5.06
CA LEU A 207 11.62 11.19 -5.83
C LEU A 207 10.22 10.71 -5.39
N MET A 208 9.91 10.87 -4.12
CA MET A 208 8.59 10.50 -3.60
C MET A 208 7.56 11.62 -3.76
N ALA A 209 7.93 12.86 -3.44
CA ALA A 209 7.02 14.00 -3.42
C ALA A 209 6.74 14.59 -4.81
N ARG A 210 7.68 14.48 -5.77
CA ARG A 210 7.55 15.08 -7.10
C ARG A 210 7.47 14.05 -8.24
N ALA A 211 8.20 12.94 -8.15
CA ALA A 211 8.13 11.86 -9.12
C ALA A 211 7.15 10.73 -8.69
N GLY A 212 6.57 10.81 -7.50
CA GLY A 212 5.53 9.91 -7.02
C GLY A 212 5.97 8.44 -6.86
N LEU A 213 7.27 8.17 -6.68
CA LEU A 213 7.78 6.81 -6.53
C LEU A 213 7.38 6.21 -5.18
N ARG A 214 7.12 4.90 -5.18
CA ARG A 214 6.98 4.13 -3.94
C ARG A 214 8.35 3.83 -3.34
N ARG A 215 8.44 3.65 -2.02
CA ARG A 215 9.71 3.32 -1.33
C ARG A 215 10.45 2.13 -1.95
N GLY A 216 9.72 1.08 -2.37
CA GLY A 216 10.32 -0.07 -3.04
C GLY A 216 10.82 0.25 -4.45
N GLU A 217 10.15 1.15 -5.16
CA GLU A 217 10.58 1.64 -6.47
C GLU A 217 11.85 2.49 -6.33
N VAL A 218 11.89 3.40 -5.35
CA VAL A 218 13.07 4.23 -5.03
C VAL A 218 14.30 3.36 -4.75
N CYS A 219 14.17 2.37 -3.85
CA CYS A 219 15.27 1.49 -3.49
C CYS A 219 15.64 0.44 -4.57
N GLY A 220 14.73 0.20 -5.51
CA GLY A 220 14.93 -0.75 -6.63
C GLY A 220 15.51 -0.11 -7.88
N LEU A 221 15.64 1.22 -7.95
CA LEU A 221 16.21 1.93 -9.09
C LEU A 221 17.65 1.49 -9.35
N ARG A 222 17.95 1.24 -10.63
CA ARG A 222 19.31 1.05 -11.11
C ARG A 222 19.83 2.35 -11.77
N ARG A 223 21.13 2.48 -11.88
CA ARG A 223 21.74 3.63 -12.61
C ARG A 223 21.29 3.65 -14.07
N SER A 224 21.14 2.49 -14.68
CA SER A 224 20.63 2.34 -16.04
C SER A 224 19.17 2.75 -16.22
N ASP A 225 18.40 2.88 -15.12
CA ASP A 225 17.00 3.34 -15.20
C ASP A 225 16.88 4.88 -15.18
N VAL A 226 17.98 5.60 -14.93
CA VAL A 226 18.01 7.05 -14.73
C VAL A 226 18.63 7.74 -15.94
N HIS A 227 17.83 8.55 -16.62
CA HIS A 227 18.21 9.29 -17.81
C HIS A 227 18.06 10.79 -17.54
N LEU A 228 19.17 11.49 -17.33
CA LEU A 228 19.17 12.93 -16.96
C LEU A 228 19.47 13.86 -18.13
N LEU A 229 19.82 13.30 -19.30
CA LEU A 229 20.11 14.07 -20.50
C LEU A 229 18.85 14.55 -21.21
N VAL A 230 18.98 15.64 -21.95
CA VAL A 230 17.91 16.13 -22.84
C VAL A 230 17.64 15.13 -23.97
N ASP A 231 18.67 14.44 -24.45
CA ASP A 231 18.61 13.40 -25.48
C ASP A 231 19.32 12.14 -24.96
N SER A 232 18.56 11.10 -24.74
CA SER A 232 19.03 9.81 -24.23
C SER A 232 19.22 8.75 -25.31
N ARG A 233 19.07 9.06 -26.60
CA ARG A 233 19.21 8.10 -27.71
C ARG A 233 20.58 7.42 -27.75
N ARG A 234 21.63 8.13 -27.36
CA ARG A 234 22.98 7.54 -27.22
C ARG A 234 23.08 6.47 -26.15
N LEU A 235 22.13 6.47 -25.20
CA LEU A 235 21.98 5.46 -24.15
C LEU A 235 20.96 4.37 -24.53
N GLY A 236 20.46 4.38 -25.77
CA GLY A 236 19.48 3.41 -26.28
C GLY A 236 18.04 3.69 -25.82
N CYS A 237 17.72 4.94 -25.42
CA CYS A 237 16.39 5.32 -24.98
C CYS A 237 15.82 6.44 -25.86
N GLU A 238 14.64 6.22 -26.43
CA GLU A 238 13.93 7.16 -27.30
C GLU A 238 13.16 8.25 -26.55
N VAL A 239 13.06 8.14 -25.22
CA VAL A 239 12.34 9.13 -24.41
C VAL A 239 13.16 10.40 -24.28
N ALA A 240 12.58 11.53 -24.67
CA ALA A 240 13.21 12.84 -24.58
C ALA A 240 13.14 13.42 -23.16
N ARG A 241 14.10 14.26 -22.83
CA ARG A 241 14.26 14.96 -21.55
C ARG A 241 14.54 14.01 -20.37
N ALA A 242 14.79 14.59 -19.20
CA ALA A 242 15.10 13.86 -17.99
C ALA A 242 13.92 13.00 -17.52
N HIS A 243 14.17 11.72 -17.27
CA HIS A 243 13.15 10.77 -16.84
C HIS A 243 13.75 9.55 -16.12
N LEU A 244 12.87 8.76 -15.50
CA LEU A 244 13.19 7.46 -14.91
C LEU A 244 12.39 6.36 -15.57
N HIS A 245 12.97 5.17 -15.67
CA HIS A 245 12.25 3.93 -15.93
C HIS A 245 11.97 3.20 -14.63
N VAL A 246 10.69 3.04 -14.26
CA VAL A 246 10.31 2.20 -13.13
C VAL A 246 10.09 0.79 -13.62
N VAL A 247 11.10 -0.06 -13.39
CA VAL A 247 11.14 -1.44 -13.84
C VAL A 247 10.90 -2.38 -12.66
N ARG A 248 10.03 -3.38 -12.83
CA ARG A 248 9.83 -4.42 -11.83
C ARG A 248 10.95 -5.45 -11.90
N ARG A 249 11.62 -5.65 -10.78
CA ARG A 249 12.62 -6.70 -10.56
C ARG A 249 12.25 -7.44 -9.28
N GLU A 250 12.32 -8.77 -9.31
CA GLU A 250 11.86 -9.61 -8.17
C GLU A 250 13.03 -10.16 -7.34
N ASP A 251 14.23 -10.08 -7.87
CA ASP A 251 15.48 -10.64 -7.34
C ASP A 251 16.40 -9.63 -6.67
N ASN A 252 15.91 -8.46 -6.34
CA ASN A 252 16.71 -7.43 -5.68
C ASN A 252 17.20 -7.89 -4.30
N PRO A 253 18.52 -7.91 -4.03
CA PRO A 253 19.10 -8.41 -2.78
C PRO A 253 18.66 -7.61 -1.55
N ASN A 254 18.27 -6.34 -1.72
CA ASN A 254 17.76 -5.46 -0.68
C ASN A 254 16.26 -5.63 -0.39
N GLY A 255 15.58 -6.57 -1.05
CA GLY A 255 14.15 -6.81 -0.93
C GLY A 255 13.27 -5.70 -1.53
N ALA A 256 13.85 -4.80 -2.32
CA ALA A 256 13.10 -3.77 -3.04
C ALA A 256 12.40 -4.36 -4.26
N TRP A 257 11.14 -3.95 -4.49
CA TRP A 257 10.41 -4.33 -5.70
C TRP A 257 9.31 -3.33 -6.02
N ALA A 258 8.99 -3.21 -7.31
CA ALA A 258 7.88 -2.41 -7.77
C ALA A 258 6.57 -3.19 -7.63
N LYS A 259 5.58 -2.62 -6.91
CA LYS A 259 4.26 -3.25 -6.72
C LYS A 259 3.48 -3.36 -8.04
N SER A 260 3.67 -2.39 -8.96
CA SER A 260 3.06 -2.42 -10.29
C SER A 260 3.75 -3.44 -11.17
N ARG A 261 2.95 -4.25 -11.89
CA ARG A 261 3.47 -5.16 -12.93
C ARG A 261 3.83 -4.43 -14.23
N ARG A 262 3.21 -3.26 -14.47
CA ARG A 262 3.46 -2.44 -15.64
C ARG A 262 4.68 -1.56 -15.39
N GLN A 263 5.63 -1.62 -16.30
CA GLN A 263 6.72 -0.66 -16.36
C GLN A 263 6.17 0.71 -16.76
N ARG A 264 6.79 1.77 -16.28
CA ARG A 264 6.40 3.13 -16.64
C ARG A 264 7.61 4.05 -16.69
N VAL A 265 7.49 5.08 -17.50
CA VAL A 265 8.41 6.22 -17.56
C VAL A 265 7.86 7.33 -16.67
N VAL A 266 8.71 7.91 -15.84
CA VAL A 266 8.35 9.02 -14.96
C VAL A 266 9.23 10.22 -15.33
N PRO A 267 8.65 11.31 -15.88
CA PRO A 267 9.39 12.54 -16.15
C PRO A 267 9.97 13.15 -14.88
N LEU A 268 11.13 13.75 -15.00
CA LEU A 268 11.79 14.47 -13.91
C LEU A 268 11.78 15.96 -14.16
N ASP A 269 11.49 16.73 -13.12
CA ASP A 269 11.64 18.17 -13.12
C ASP A 269 13.08 18.59 -12.80
N PHE A 270 13.37 19.88 -12.99
CA PHE A 270 14.69 20.45 -12.77
C PHE A 270 15.20 20.25 -11.33
N LEU A 271 14.33 20.39 -10.32
CA LEU A 271 14.74 20.23 -8.90
C LEU A 271 15.19 18.79 -8.62
N THR A 272 14.50 17.82 -9.19
CA THR A 272 14.86 16.39 -9.01
C THR A 272 16.15 16.06 -9.75
N VAL A 273 16.38 16.62 -10.95
CA VAL A 273 17.65 16.46 -11.68
C VAL A 273 18.80 17.07 -10.89
N GLN A 274 18.66 18.30 -10.38
CA GLN A 274 19.67 18.96 -9.55
C GLN A 274 19.99 18.15 -8.27
N ALA A 275 18.98 17.53 -7.67
CA ALA A 275 19.19 16.67 -6.50
C ALA A 275 19.94 15.38 -6.86
N PHE A 276 19.74 14.82 -8.05
CA PHE A 276 20.54 13.71 -8.56
C PHE A 276 22.00 14.11 -8.72
N ASP A 277 22.29 15.25 -9.32
CA ASP A 277 23.65 15.75 -9.50
C ASP A 277 24.35 15.95 -8.13
N ALA A 278 23.68 16.57 -7.19
CA ALA A 278 24.19 16.76 -5.84
C ALA A 278 24.48 15.42 -5.13
N TYR A 279 23.59 14.44 -5.32
CA TYR A 279 23.77 13.10 -4.76
C TYR A 279 24.91 12.33 -5.45
N GLU A 280 25.07 12.39 -6.77
CA GLU A 280 26.21 11.76 -7.46
C GLU A 280 27.54 12.36 -6.97
N PHE A 281 27.61 13.66 -6.73
CA PHE A 281 28.78 14.30 -6.10
C PHE A 281 29.08 13.73 -4.72
N GLU A 282 28.06 13.54 -3.88
CA GLU A 282 28.19 12.95 -2.56
C GLU A 282 28.62 11.48 -2.65
N ARG A 283 28.02 10.71 -3.54
CA ARG A 283 28.29 9.30 -3.81
C ARG A 283 29.72 9.05 -4.28
N MET A 284 30.22 9.89 -5.18
CA MET A 284 31.58 9.77 -5.73
C MET A 284 32.68 9.90 -4.67
N ARG A 285 32.39 10.50 -3.52
CA ARG A 285 33.31 10.60 -2.38
C ARG A 285 33.41 9.31 -1.57
N VAL A 286 32.51 8.37 -1.81
CA VAL A 286 32.45 7.06 -1.11
C VAL A 286 32.90 5.97 -2.07
N PRO A 287 34.14 5.47 -1.99
CA PRO A 287 34.71 4.52 -2.96
C PRO A 287 33.84 3.26 -3.15
N GLN A 288 33.31 2.71 -2.05
CA GLN A 288 32.49 1.51 -2.05
C GLN A 288 31.15 1.70 -2.80
N ALA A 289 30.68 2.96 -2.89
CA ALA A 289 29.42 3.29 -3.56
C ALA A 289 29.56 3.40 -5.08
N ARG A 290 30.79 3.57 -5.62
CA ARG A 290 31.02 3.84 -7.04
C ARG A 290 30.68 2.66 -7.92
N SER A 291 30.98 1.44 -7.48
CA SER A 291 30.81 0.20 -8.27
C SER A 291 29.37 -0.36 -8.23
N SER A 292 28.52 0.12 -7.33
CA SER A 292 27.14 -0.37 -7.24
C SER A 292 26.32 0.08 -8.45
N ASP A 293 25.58 -0.83 -9.04
CA ASP A 293 24.62 -0.56 -10.12
C ASP A 293 23.29 0.03 -9.61
N PHE A 294 23.02 -0.07 -8.30
CA PHE A 294 21.87 0.61 -7.70
C PHE A 294 22.04 2.13 -7.74
N ALA A 295 20.96 2.82 -8.07
CA ALA A 295 20.93 4.28 -8.05
C ALA A 295 21.12 4.80 -6.63
N LEU A 296 20.46 4.23 -5.64
CA LEU A 296 20.51 4.65 -4.24
C LEU A 296 21.16 3.59 -3.34
N VAL A 297 22.22 4.01 -2.65
CA VAL A 297 23.04 3.13 -1.81
C VAL A 297 23.28 3.72 -0.41
N ASN A 298 23.70 2.87 0.50
CA ASN A 298 24.13 3.28 1.83
C ASN A 298 25.47 4.04 1.73
N LEU A 299 25.51 5.28 2.21
CA LEU A 299 26.72 6.11 2.19
C LEU A 299 27.37 6.23 3.58
N PHE A 300 26.61 6.11 4.66
CA PHE A 300 27.06 6.50 6.01
C PHE A 300 26.90 5.43 7.06
N ARG A 301 25.96 4.49 6.89
CA ARG A 301 25.62 3.48 7.90
C ARG A 301 25.32 2.13 7.24
N GLY A 302 25.47 1.06 8.03
CA GLY A 302 25.33 -0.30 7.54
C GLY A 302 26.45 -0.70 6.60
N GLU A 303 26.18 -1.58 5.66
CA GLU A 303 27.11 -1.96 4.60
C GLU A 303 27.18 -0.82 3.57
N VAL A 304 28.26 -0.04 3.64
CA VAL A 304 28.49 1.11 2.75
C VAL A 304 28.66 0.63 1.31
N GLY A 305 27.97 1.29 0.38
CA GLY A 305 27.93 0.90 -1.04
C GLY A 305 26.86 -0.13 -1.39
N ALA A 306 26.31 -0.84 -0.39
CA ALA A 306 25.19 -1.75 -0.63
C ALA A 306 23.87 -0.97 -0.92
N ALA A 307 22.97 -1.61 -1.67
CA ALA A 307 21.66 -1.05 -1.98
C ALA A 307 20.84 -0.74 -0.72
N MET A 308 20.21 0.43 -0.68
CA MET A 308 19.32 0.80 0.42
C MET A 308 18.13 -0.14 0.54
N ARG A 309 17.77 -0.52 1.76
CA ARG A 309 16.55 -1.29 2.02
C ARG A 309 15.33 -0.37 2.07
N PRO A 310 14.15 -0.81 1.59
CA PRO A 310 12.94 0.02 1.61
C PRO A 310 12.52 0.52 2.99
N ASP A 311 12.78 -0.24 4.04
CA ASP A 311 12.42 0.15 5.41
C ASP A 311 13.28 1.32 5.92
N ALA A 312 14.53 1.45 5.44
CA ALA A 312 15.43 2.56 5.77
C ALA A 312 14.87 3.94 5.35
N ILE A 313 14.01 3.99 4.32
CA ILE A 313 13.32 5.25 3.93
C ILE A 313 12.35 5.71 5.03
N GLY A 314 11.60 4.78 5.64
CA GLY A 314 10.71 5.12 6.75
C GLY A 314 11.47 5.69 7.95
N GLU A 315 12.59 5.07 8.32
CA GLU A 315 13.46 5.52 9.41
C GLU A 315 14.07 6.91 9.11
N LEU A 316 14.51 7.11 7.85
CA LEU A 316 15.03 8.40 7.38
C LEU A 316 13.98 9.51 7.50
N LEU A 317 12.77 9.28 7.01
CA LEU A 317 11.70 10.26 7.05
C LEU A 317 11.26 10.56 8.48
N ALA A 318 11.15 9.55 9.35
CA ALA A 318 10.83 9.75 10.76
C ALA A 318 11.91 10.62 11.46
N ALA A 319 13.19 10.34 11.22
CA ALA A 319 14.28 11.11 11.77
C ALA A 319 14.35 12.54 11.20
N ALA A 320 14.04 12.74 9.91
CA ALA A 320 13.95 14.07 9.28
C ALA A 320 12.78 14.87 9.83
N SER A 321 11.59 14.26 9.97
CA SER A 321 10.40 14.87 10.57
C SER A 321 10.66 15.35 12.00
N GLY A 322 11.32 14.52 12.82
CA GLY A 322 11.72 14.92 14.18
C GLY A 322 12.65 16.13 14.20
N ARG A 323 13.64 16.19 13.27
CA ARG A 323 14.54 17.35 13.14
C ARG A 323 13.83 18.60 12.63
N ALA A 324 12.83 18.41 11.77
CA ALA A 324 12.00 19.50 11.24
C ALA A 324 10.97 20.01 12.26
N GLY A 325 10.85 19.40 13.44
CA GLY A 325 9.87 19.76 14.45
C GLY A 325 8.43 19.46 14.06
N LEU A 326 8.18 18.53 13.13
CA LEU A 326 6.85 18.14 12.73
C LEU A 326 6.17 17.33 13.85
N GLY A 327 4.89 17.63 14.12
CA GLY A 327 4.12 16.99 15.19
C GLY A 327 3.90 15.49 14.97
N THR A 328 3.82 15.07 13.71
CA THR A 328 3.76 13.67 13.29
C THR A 328 4.78 13.38 12.21
N PRO A 329 5.43 12.20 12.22
CA PRO A 329 6.37 11.84 11.17
C PRO A 329 5.67 11.69 9.82
N VAL A 330 6.21 12.37 8.79
CA VAL A 330 5.73 12.19 7.41
C VAL A 330 6.12 10.81 6.89
N SER A 331 5.15 10.10 6.36
CA SER A 331 5.34 8.76 5.82
C SER A 331 5.69 8.78 4.32
N PRO A 332 6.32 7.70 3.80
CA PRO A 332 6.55 7.55 2.37
C PRO A 332 5.27 7.67 1.53
N HIS A 333 4.15 7.23 2.08
CA HIS A 333 2.87 7.22 1.37
C HIS A 333 2.29 8.63 1.25
N GLN A 334 2.40 9.45 2.30
CA GLN A 334 1.96 10.85 2.30
C GLN A 334 2.72 11.70 1.29
N LEU A 335 4.04 11.50 1.13
CA LEU A 335 4.83 12.18 0.09
C LEU A 335 4.35 11.83 -1.31
N ARG A 336 4.10 10.55 -1.58
CA ARG A 336 3.56 10.12 -2.86
C ARG A 336 2.12 10.61 -3.09
N HIS A 337 1.30 10.68 -2.05
CA HIS A 337 -0.04 11.28 -2.12
C HIS A 337 0.04 12.77 -2.42
N ALA A 338 1.01 13.48 -1.86
CA ALA A 338 1.27 14.88 -2.21
C ALA A 338 1.55 15.04 -3.72
N CYS A 339 2.38 14.17 -4.31
CA CYS A 339 2.61 14.19 -5.77
C CYS A 339 1.31 14.07 -6.57
N GLY A 340 0.45 13.10 -6.24
CA GLY A 340 -0.82 12.90 -6.94
C GLY A 340 -1.80 14.07 -6.75
N SER A 341 -1.90 14.57 -5.52
CA SER A 341 -2.77 15.72 -5.21
C SER A 341 -2.29 17.00 -5.88
N ASN A 342 -0.98 17.29 -5.83
CA ASN A 342 -0.42 18.48 -6.48
C ASN A 342 -0.57 18.43 -8.00
N ALA A 343 -0.47 17.24 -8.62
CA ALA A 343 -0.77 17.05 -10.03
C ALA A 343 -2.25 17.32 -10.33
N ALA A 344 -3.17 16.83 -9.48
CA ALA A 344 -4.60 17.11 -9.61
C ALA A 344 -4.92 18.59 -9.42
N ASP A 345 -4.30 19.23 -8.42
CA ASP A 345 -4.46 20.66 -8.15
C ASP A 345 -3.92 21.53 -9.32
N ALA A 346 -2.87 21.04 -10.02
CA ALA A 346 -2.35 21.64 -11.24
C ALA A 346 -3.21 21.35 -12.51
N GLY A 347 -4.31 20.61 -12.38
CA GLY A 347 -5.25 20.34 -13.47
C GLY A 347 -4.98 19.06 -14.27
N ALA A 348 -4.03 18.20 -13.85
CA ALA A 348 -3.81 16.94 -14.53
C ALA A 348 -5.06 16.04 -14.49
N GLY A 349 -5.36 15.37 -15.60
CA GLY A 349 -6.42 14.37 -15.68
C GLY A 349 -6.14 13.15 -14.81
N ILE A 350 -7.20 12.44 -14.43
CA ILE A 350 -7.10 11.25 -13.57
C ILE A 350 -6.30 10.12 -14.22
N ASP A 351 -6.37 9.99 -15.54
CA ASP A 351 -5.61 9.06 -16.36
C ASP A 351 -4.10 9.36 -16.30
N VAL A 352 -3.73 10.65 -16.42
CA VAL A 352 -2.35 11.13 -16.31
C VAL A 352 -1.80 10.84 -14.90
N ILE A 353 -2.60 11.11 -13.86
CA ILE A 353 -2.21 10.82 -12.47
C ILE A 353 -2.07 9.30 -12.26
N ALA A 354 -2.97 8.50 -12.83
CA ALA A 354 -2.90 7.04 -12.74
C ALA A 354 -1.62 6.49 -13.38
N ASP A 355 -1.26 6.98 -14.56
CA ASP A 355 -0.04 6.59 -15.28
C ASP A 355 1.22 7.07 -14.55
N LEU A 356 1.28 8.32 -14.10
CA LEU A 356 2.39 8.87 -13.32
C LEU A 356 2.66 8.03 -12.07
N LEU A 357 1.62 7.75 -11.32
CA LEU A 357 1.72 6.98 -10.08
C LEU A 357 1.80 5.46 -10.33
N GLY A 358 1.50 4.96 -11.51
CA GLY A 358 1.46 3.52 -11.82
C GLY A 358 0.37 2.81 -11.02
N HIS A 359 -0.85 3.30 -11.10
CA HIS A 359 -2.04 2.65 -10.54
C HIS A 359 -2.56 1.61 -11.53
N ALA A 360 -2.83 0.40 -11.02
CA ALA A 360 -3.37 -0.68 -11.85
C ALA A 360 -4.84 -0.43 -12.27
N ALA A 361 -5.56 0.36 -11.49
CA ALA A 361 -6.94 0.77 -11.76
C ALA A 361 -7.07 2.29 -11.60
N VAL A 362 -7.76 2.93 -12.53
CA VAL A 362 -8.04 4.38 -12.51
C VAL A 362 -8.79 4.79 -11.24
N THR A 363 -9.66 3.91 -10.73
CA THR A 363 -10.36 4.10 -9.45
C THR A 363 -9.44 4.40 -8.27
N SER A 364 -8.20 3.88 -8.29
CA SER A 364 -7.19 4.20 -7.27
C SER A 364 -6.72 5.66 -7.32
N SER A 365 -6.96 6.37 -8.42
CA SER A 365 -6.61 7.78 -8.61
C SER A 365 -7.79 8.71 -8.33
N GLN A 366 -9.02 8.20 -8.23
CA GLN A 366 -10.21 9.00 -7.90
C GLN A 366 -10.10 9.70 -6.55
N VAL A 367 -9.34 9.12 -5.63
CA VAL A 367 -9.01 9.70 -4.32
C VAL A 367 -8.38 11.11 -4.43
N TYR A 368 -7.70 11.42 -5.55
CA TYR A 368 -7.06 12.72 -5.77
C TYR A 368 -7.98 13.74 -6.44
N VAL A 369 -9.13 13.33 -6.94
CA VAL A 369 -10.06 14.18 -7.67
C VAL A 369 -11.24 14.55 -6.77
N HIS A 370 -10.95 15.31 -5.71
CA HIS A 370 -11.98 16.04 -4.99
C HIS A 370 -11.88 17.51 -5.41
N PRO A 371 -12.73 17.98 -6.32
CA PRO A 371 -12.65 19.37 -6.78
C PRO A 371 -12.93 20.29 -5.59
N GLY A 372 -11.97 21.11 -5.22
CA GLY A 372 -12.19 22.20 -4.27
C GLY A 372 -13.31 23.13 -4.73
N SER A 373 -13.94 23.85 -3.81
CA SER A 373 -15.06 24.74 -4.11
C SER A 373 -14.76 25.78 -5.23
N SER A 374 -13.52 26.23 -5.34
CA SER A 374 -13.05 27.11 -6.40
C SER A 374 -13.07 26.45 -7.79
N ARG A 375 -12.67 25.20 -7.90
CA ARG A 375 -12.70 24.42 -9.16
C ARG A 375 -14.14 24.07 -9.56
N LEU A 376 -15.00 23.75 -8.60
CA LEU A 376 -16.44 23.55 -8.85
C LEU A 376 -17.07 24.84 -9.40
N ARG A 377 -16.75 25.98 -8.79
CA ARG A 377 -17.24 27.28 -9.26
C ARG A 377 -16.71 27.58 -10.67
N ALA A 378 -15.42 27.45 -10.91
CA ALA A 378 -14.84 27.70 -12.24
C ALA A 378 -15.44 26.77 -13.31
N ALA A 379 -15.74 25.52 -12.97
CA ALA A 379 -16.39 24.58 -13.89
C ALA A 379 -17.83 25.01 -14.22
N VAL A 380 -18.59 25.51 -13.22
CA VAL A 380 -19.95 26.02 -13.43
C VAL A 380 -19.91 27.33 -14.26
N ASP A 381 -18.97 28.23 -13.94
CA ASP A 381 -18.81 29.49 -14.64
C ASP A 381 -18.37 29.32 -16.11
N ALA A 382 -17.66 28.18 -16.41
CA ALA A 382 -17.26 27.82 -17.76
C ALA A 382 -18.40 27.22 -18.63
N VAL A 383 -19.56 26.90 -18.05
CA VAL A 383 -20.70 26.41 -18.82
C VAL A 383 -21.33 27.57 -19.62
N PRO A 384 -21.32 27.52 -20.98
CA PRO A 384 -21.85 28.57 -21.79
C PRO A 384 -23.35 28.82 -21.52
N SER A 385 -23.76 30.08 -21.50
CA SER A 385 -25.18 30.42 -21.42
C SER A 385 -25.96 29.76 -22.56
N PRO A 386 -27.17 29.22 -22.34
CA PRO A 386 -27.99 28.68 -23.43
C PRO A 386 -28.20 29.63 -24.60
N ARG A 387 -28.20 30.96 -24.36
CA ARG A 387 -28.31 31.98 -25.41
C ARG A 387 -27.06 32.14 -26.28
N GLU A 388 -25.88 31.74 -25.79
CA GLU A 388 -24.63 31.81 -26.56
C GLU A 388 -24.48 30.62 -27.55
N ARG A 389 -25.23 29.55 -27.35
CA ARG A 389 -25.24 28.37 -28.26
C ARG A 389 -26.09 28.61 -29.51
N GLU A 390 -27.06 29.51 -29.48
CA GLU A 390 -27.93 29.84 -30.64
C GLU A 390 -27.27 30.80 -31.63
N GLY A 391 -26.17 31.49 -31.27
CA GLY A 391 -25.47 32.47 -32.11
C GLY A 391 -24.42 31.90 -33.09
N GLY A 392 -24.16 30.60 -33.08
CA GLY A 392 -23.08 29.96 -33.87
C GLY A 392 -23.45 29.31 -35.19
N SER A 393 -24.66 29.58 -35.73
CA SER A 393 -25.12 29.04 -37.01
C SER A 393 -25.71 30.16 -37.88
N ARG A 394 -24.83 30.90 -38.55
CA ARG A 394 -25.10 31.59 -39.85
C ARG A 394 -23.82 31.64 -40.66
#